data_313f1fd6c63193cf0e3243d3ac6f3edc
#
_entry.id   313f1fd6c63193cf0e3243d3ac6f3edc
#
_cell.length_a   1.000
_cell.length_b   1.000
_cell.length_c   1.000
_cell.angle_alpha   90.00
_cell.angle_beta   90.00
_cell.angle_gamma   90.00
#
_symmetry.space_group_name_H-M   'P 1'
#
loop_
_entity.id
_entity.type
_entity.pdbx_description
1 polymer ?
#
loop_
_entity_poly.entity_id
_entity_poly.type
_entity_poly.pdbx_seq_one_letter_code
_entity_poly.pdbx_strand_id
1 'polypeptide(L)'
;FLKIDKTKPGGYASVGSNKVICKVAKEACGVNSVLEIKKAEDATEVRKLLTGRIDEELDYGKRHQMTSLRCHVRKYIEFLNYCEGLKGKPVYEFDKDPDKPFIGASQFKKLVSLLKAKKNIILEGAPGVGKTFLARKIAYQLIGFVKDENIEMVQFHQSYSYEDFVQGIRPSEEGGFERRNGIFFDFCSKARRSPDQQFVFIIDEINRGNISKILGELMMLIEADKRKKQYAIKLTYSNEDDERFFVPENVYLIGCMNTADRSLAIVDYALRRRFRFCPIKPEFNEAFINFFGRKRHQSEECGAGSEQGKICQRGNFYHRSRAGNRAQLFLSGRGL
;
A
#
# COMPACT_ATOMS: atom_id res chain seq x y z
N PHE A 1 7.61 5.41 -13.40
CA PHE A 1 7.08 6.56 -14.14
C PHE A 1 7.93 6.97 -15.35
N LEU A 2 9.16 6.55 -15.50
CA LEU A 2 10.06 6.98 -16.58
C LEU A 2 10.61 5.81 -17.40
N LYS A 3 9.74 4.97 -17.96
CA LYS A 3 10.02 4.44 -19.30
C LYS A 3 9.32 5.35 -20.31
N ILE A 4 9.84 6.56 -20.45
CA ILE A 4 9.51 7.41 -21.58
C ILE A 4 10.15 6.74 -22.80
N ASP A 5 9.33 6.06 -23.56
CA ASP A 5 9.73 5.59 -24.88
C ASP A 5 9.90 6.86 -25.77
N LYS A 6 11.14 7.34 -25.83
CA LYS A 6 11.50 8.54 -26.60
C LYS A 6 11.18 8.41 -28.10
N THR A 7 10.83 7.22 -28.55
CA THR A 7 10.60 6.91 -29.97
C THR A 7 9.14 6.95 -30.39
N LYS A 8 8.16 7.02 -29.45
CA LYS A 8 6.75 7.10 -29.79
C LYS A 8 6.27 8.54 -29.95
N PRO A 9 5.61 8.91 -31.07
CA PRO A 9 4.95 10.20 -31.17
C PRO A 9 3.86 10.31 -30.11
N GLY A 10 3.96 11.33 -29.25
CA GLY A 10 3.04 11.54 -28.09
C GLY A 10 3.65 11.30 -26.71
N GLY A 11 4.94 10.95 -26.58
CA GLY A 11 5.65 10.89 -25.30
C GLY A 11 5.85 12.28 -24.69
N TYR A 12 6.09 12.36 -23.36
CA TYR A 12 6.32 13.64 -22.64
C TYR A 12 7.45 14.49 -23.25
N ALA A 13 8.46 13.87 -23.88
CA ALA A 13 9.52 14.58 -24.57
C ALA A 13 9.00 15.38 -25.78
N SER A 14 8.03 14.86 -26.53
CA SER A 14 7.40 15.56 -27.66
C SER A 14 6.50 16.72 -27.17
N VAL A 15 5.86 16.56 -26.02
CA VAL A 15 5.09 17.63 -25.37
C VAL A 15 6.01 18.74 -24.87
N GLY A 16 7.14 18.39 -24.24
CA GLY A 16 8.11 19.37 -23.75
C GLY A 16 8.78 20.20 -24.85
N SER A 17 8.88 19.71 -26.07
CA SER A 17 9.43 20.39 -27.23
C SER A 17 8.37 21.02 -28.16
N ASN A 18 7.08 20.87 -27.85
CA ASN A 18 6.02 21.46 -28.66
C ASN A 18 6.03 22.99 -28.57
N LYS A 19 6.14 23.67 -29.71
CA LYS A 19 6.26 25.13 -29.78
C LYS A 19 5.14 25.89 -29.06
N VAL A 20 3.91 25.38 -29.12
CA VAL A 20 2.75 26.01 -28.47
C VAL A 20 2.89 25.95 -26.97
N ILE A 21 3.19 24.78 -26.41
CA ILE A 21 3.29 24.60 -24.96
C ILE A 21 4.53 25.31 -24.39
N CYS A 22 5.64 25.34 -25.13
CA CYS A 22 6.83 26.09 -24.74
C CYS A 22 6.56 27.59 -24.69
N LYS A 23 5.81 28.13 -25.68
CA LYS A 23 5.41 29.54 -25.67
C LYS A 23 4.52 29.87 -24.48
N VAL A 24 3.56 29.02 -24.16
CA VAL A 24 2.68 29.20 -22.98
C VAL A 24 3.46 29.05 -21.67
N ALA A 25 4.38 28.10 -21.57
CA ALA A 25 5.23 27.92 -20.38
C ALA A 25 6.16 29.14 -20.15
N LYS A 26 6.71 29.73 -21.21
CA LYS A 26 7.52 30.95 -21.13
C LYS A 26 6.70 32.15 -20.68
N GLU A 27 5.48 32.29 -21.18
CA GLU A 27 4.56 33.34 -20.81
C GLU A 27 4.06 33.24 -19.36
N ALA A 28 3.73 32.02 -18.92
CA ALA A 28 3.23 31.76 -17.56
C ALA A 28 4.30 31.85 -16.48
N CYS A 29 5.46 31.23 -16.73
CA CYS A 29 6.46 30.92 -15.69
C CYS A 29 7.88 31.30 -16.08
N GLY A 30 8.11 31.90 -17.27
CA GLY A 30 9.43 32.29 -17.75
C GLY A 30 10.37 31.15 -18.17
N VAL A 31 9.88 29.90 -18.21
CA VAL A 31 10.66 28.70 -18.57
C VAL A 31 10.51 28.32 -20.03
N ASN A 32 11.53 27.72 -20.64
CA ASN A 32 11.50 27.38 -22.06
C ASN A 32 10.76 26.07 -22.37
N SER A 33 10.49 25.26 -21.37
CA SER A 33 9.75 24.00 -21.50
C SER A 33 8.91 23.71 -20.26
N VAL A 34 7.73 23.13 -20.44
CA VAL A 34 6.90 22.68 -19.32
C VAL A 34 7.62 21.67 -18.42
N LEU A 35 8.58 20.92 -18.93
CA LEU A 35 9.37 19.94 -18.17
C LEU A 35 10.41 20.59 -17.24
N GLU A 36 10.68 21.88 -17.39
CA GLU A 36 11.54 22.66 -16.47
C GLU A 36 10.79 23.12 -15.23
N ILE A 37 9.45 23.08 -15.26
CA ILE A 37 8.61 23.46 -14.13
C ILE A 37 8.71 22.38 -13.04
N LYS A 38 9.09 22.82 -11.83
CA LYS A 38 9.29 21.92 -10.67
C LYS A 38 8.15 22.01 -9.65
N LYS A 39 7.29 23.01 -9.73
CA LYS A 39 6.16 23.21 -8.82
C LYS A 39 4.84 22.98 -9.54
N ALA A 40 3.90 22.32 -8.84
CA ALA A 40 2.57 22.04 -9.38
C ALA A 40 1.74 23.30 -9.62
N GLU A 41 1.95 24.35 -8.83
CA GLU A 41 1.29 25.65 -8.96
C GLU A 41 1.62 26.31 -10.30
N ASP A 42 2.92 26.36 -10.68
CA ASP A 42 3.38 26.93 -11.95
C ASP A 42 2.83 26.14 -13.15
N ALA A 43 2.80 24.80 -13.06
CA ALA A 43 2.21 23.95 -14.10
C ALA A 43 0.69 24.16 -14.20
N THR A 44 0.03 24.50 -13.12
CA THR A 44 -1.41 24.82 -13.09
C THR A 44 -1.68 26.13 -13.84
N GLU A 45 -0.81 27.13 -13.73
CA GLU A 45 -0.93 28.38 -14.45
C GLU A 45 -0.79 28.18 -15.96
N VAL A 46 0.21 27.38 -16.39
CA VAL A 46 0.34 26.96 -17.81
C VAL A 46 -0.95 26.31 -18.31
N ARG A 47 -1.57 25.46 -17.50
CA ARG A 47 -2.85 24.79 -17.86
C ARG A 47 -4.00 25.78 -18.01
N LYS A 48 -4.10 26.80 -17.17
CA LYS A 48 -5.15 27.84 -17.25
C LYS A 48 -5.00 28.64 -18.54
N LEU A 49 -3.80 29.15 -18.85
CA LEU A 49 -3.53 29.90 -20.08
C LEU A 49 -3.78 29.06 -21.34
N LEU A 50 -3.41 27.77 -21.31
CA LEU A 50 -3.68 26.87 -22.43
C LEU A 50 -5.21 26.64 -22.61
N THR A 51 -5.96 26.62 -21.52
CA THR A 51 -7.43 26.48 -21.57
C THR A 51 -8.08 27.70 -22.21
N GLY A 52 -7.71 28.92 -21.80
CA GLY A 52 -8.22 30.15 -22.40
C GLY A 52 -7.96 30.20 -23.91
N ARG A 53 -6.75 29.83 -24.36
CA ARG A 53 -6.42 29.77 -25.78
C ARG A 53 -7.20 28.70 -26.56
N ILE A 54 -7.59 27.58 -25.93
CA ILE A 54 -8.43 26.57 -26.57
C ILE A 54 -9.82 27.11 -26.85
N ASP A 55 -10.36 27.92 -25.95
CA ASP A 55 -11.69 28.48 -26.08
C ASP A 55 -11.74 29.58 -27.16
N GLU A 56 -10.63 30.28 -27.40
CA GLU A 56 -10.49 31.32 -28.41
C GLU A 56 -10.11 30.77 -29.82
N GLU A 57 -9.61 29.55 -29.92
CA GLU A 57 -9.14 28.99 -31.20
C GLU A 57 -10.29 28.46 -32.05
N LEU A 58 -10.44 29.04 -33.23
CA LEU A 58 -11.49 28.69 -34.19
C LEU A 58 -11.14 27.52 -35.12
N ASP A 59 -9.85 27.25 -35.32
CA ASP A 59 -9.38 26.12 -36.12
C ASP A 59 -9.52 24.78 -35.35
N TYR A 60 -10.31 23.88 -35.90
CA TYR A 60 -10.61 22.59 -35.28
C TYR A 60 -9.36 21.72 -35.02
N GLY A 61 -8.44 21.67 -36.00
CA GLY A 61 -7.21 20.87 -35.87
C GLY A 61 -6.29 21.38 -34.78
N LYS A 62 -6.07 22.70 -34.70
CA LYS A 62 -5.28 23.34 -33.65
C LYS A 62 -5.95 23.19 -32.30
N ARG A 63 -7.26 23.37 -32.19
CA ARG A 63 -8.05 23.19 -30.97
C ARG A 63 -7.91 21.78 -30.42
N HIS A 64 -7.99 20.77 -31.29
CA HIS A 64 -7.81 19.37 -30.92
C HIS A 64 -6.38 19.11 -30.37
N GLN A 65 -5.35 19.63 -31.04
CA GLN A 65 -3.96 19.53 -30.60
C GLN A 65 -3.75 20.18 -29.23
N MET A 66 -4.26 21.38 -29.00
CA MET A 66 -4.16 22.10 -27.71
C MET A 66 -4.90 21.34 -26.59
N THR A 67 -6.04 20.73 -26.90
CA THR A 67 -6.79 19.89 -25.95
C THR A 67 -5.96 18.67 -25.51
N SER A 68 -5.28 18.02 -26.44
CA SER A 68 -4.35 16.92 -26.11
C SER A 68 -3.20 17.41 -25.22
N LEU A 69 -2.60 18.53 -25.54
CA LEU A 69 -1.53 19.14 -24.72
C LEU A 69 -2.01 19.46 -23.30
N ARG A 70 -3.22 20.02 -23.15
CA ARG A 70 -3.83 20.30 -21.85
C ARG A 70 -3.97 19.03 -20.99
N CYS A 71 -4.33 17.89 -21.59
CA CYS A 71 -4.39 16.61 -20.90
C CYS A 71 -3.01 16.16 -20.40
N HIS A 72 -1.95 16.38 -21.18
CA HIS A 72 -0.59 16.04 -20.77
C HIS A 72 -0.08 16.94 -19.64
N VAL A 73 -0.39 18.25 -19.68
CA VAL A 73 -0.05 19.18 -18.59
C VAL A 73 -0.77 18.78 -17.30
N ARG A 74 -2.04 18.36 -17.39
CA ARG A 74 -2.76 17.84 -16.21
C ARG A 74 -2.05 16.65 -15.57
N LYS A 75 -1.62 15.66 -16.36
CA LYS A 75 -0.86 14.51 -15.88
C LYS A 75 0.49 14.92 -15.27
N TYR A 76 1.11 15.96 -15.82
CA TYR A 76 2.35 16.49 -15.27
C TYR A 76 2.14 17.19 -13.93
N ILE A 77 1.04 17.92 -13.76
CA ILE A 77 0.63 18.50 -12.46
C ILE A 77 0.40 17.39 -11.43
N GLU A 78 -0.32 16.33 -11.80
CA GLU A 78 -0.53 15.15 -10.94
C GLU A 78 0.80 14.52 -10.50
N PHE A 79 1.78 14.43 -11.42
CA PHE A 79 3.13 13.96 -11.11
C PHE A 79 3.89 14.91 -10.17
N LEU A 80 3.83 16.24 -10.38
CA LEU A 80 4.49 17.21 -9.50
C LEU A 80 3.87 17.19 -8.10
N ASN A 81 2.54 17.16 -7.99
CA ASN A 81 1.84 17.01 -6.71
C ASN A 81 2.24 15.71 -6.00
N TYR A 82 2.38 14.61 -6.74
CA TYR A 82 2.88 13.36 -6.22
C TYR A 82 4.31 13.52 -5.67
N CYS A 83 5.21 14.14 -6.44
CA CYS A 83 6.58 14.42 -6.01
C CYS A 83 6.62 15.34 -4.78
N GLU A 84 5.75 16.36 -4.72
CA GLU A 84 5.62 17.24 -3.55
C GLU A 84 5.10 16.50 -2.32
N GLY A 85 4.13 15.63 -2.49
CA GLY A 85 3.63 14.76 -1.43
C GLY A 85 4.67 13.75 -0.90
N LEU A 86 5.76 13.53 -1.65
CA LEU A 86 6.90 12.71 -1.25
C LEU A 86 8.04 13.51 -0.61
N LYS A 87 8.04 14.86 -0.72
CA LYS A 87 9.06 15.70 -0.08
C LYS A 87 9.05 15.48 1.42
N GLY A 88 10.21 15.15 1.96
CA GLY A 88 10.38 14.87 3.39
C GLY A 88 9.97 13.45 3.83
N LYS A 89 9.45 12.60 2.96
CA LYS A 89 9.21 11.19 3.29
C LYS A 89 10.48 10.38 3.03
N PRO A 90 11.00 9.66 4.05
CA PRO A 90 12.23 8.89 3.87
C PRO A 90 11.99 7.76 2.86
N VAL A 91 12.88 7.65 1.88
CA VAL A 91 12.92 6.48 0.98
C VAL A 91 13.20 5.24 1.82
N TYR A 92 12.39 4.21 1.64
CA TYR A 92 12.61 2.96 2.36
C TYR A 92 13.67 2.10 1.65
N GLU A 93 14.76 1.81 2.34
CA GLU A 93 15.79 0.88 1.90
C GLU A 93 16.03 -0.16 2.99
N PHE A 94 15.81 -1.43 2.68
CA PHE A 94 15.94 -2.53 3.63
C PHE A 94 17.31 -2.57 4.34
N ASP A 95 18.38 -2.34 3.61
CA ASP A 95 19.75 -2.43 4.16
C ASP A 95 20.07 -1.27 5.12
N LYS A 96 19.41 -0.12 4.98
CA LYS A 96 19.56 1.08 5.81
C LYS A 96 18.54 1.18 6.95
N ASP A 97 17.55 0.28 6.99
CA ASP A 97 16.51 0.30 8.02
C ASP A 97 17.11 -0.16 9.36
N PRO A 98 17.13 0.71 10.40
CA PRO A 98 17.64 0.33 11.73
C PRO A 98 16.79 -0.76 12.39
N ASP A 99 15.50 -0.82 12.04
CA ASP A 99 14.54 -1.80 12.53
C ASP A 99 14.21 -2.85 11.47
N LYS A 100 15.18 -3.23 10.65
CA LYS A 100 14.94 -4.26 9.62
C LYS A 100 14.65 -5.63 10.24
N PRO A 101 13.76 -6.42 9.62
CA PRO A 101 13.51 -7.78 10.06
C PRO A 101 14.79 -8.63 9.94
N PHE A 102 14.93 -9.65 10.80
CA PHE A 102 16.12 -10.51 10.85
C PHE A 102 16.26 -11.47 9.66
N ILE A 103 15.43 -11.33 8.65
CA ILE A 103 15.50 -12.08 7.39
C ILE A 103 16.66 -11.60 6.51
N GLY A 104 17.28 -12.51 5.76
CA GLY A 104 18.34 -12.16 4.81
C GLY A 104 17.85 -11.25 3.69
N ALA A 105 18.69 -10.28 3.25
CA ALA A 105 18.34 -9.32 2.20
C ALA A 105 17.89 -9.98 0.88
N SER A 106 18.51 -11.10 0.50
CA SER A 106 18.12 -11.87 -0.69
C SER A 106 16.71 -12.44 -0.58
N GLN A 107 16.37 -13.01 0.57
CA GLN A 107 15.04 -13.57 0.84
C GLN A 107 14.00 -12.46 0.90
N PHE A 108 14.31 -11.32 1.52
CA PHE A 108 13.43 -10.14 1.55
C PHE A 108 13.14 -9.63 0.12
N LYS A 109 14.18 -9.45 -0.72
CA LYS A 109 14.01 -9.04 -2.13
C LYS A 109 13.17 -10.04 -2.92
N LYS A 110 13.33 -11.35 -2.66
CA LYS A 110 12.51 -12.40 -3.27
C LYS A 110 11.04 -12.28 -2.90
N LEU A 111 10.70 -12.00 -1.62
CA LEU A 111 9.31 -11.79 -1.18
C LEU A 111 8.68 -10.58 -1.85
N VAL A 112 9.40 -9.45 -1.95
CA VAL A 112 8.93 -8.26 -2.66
C VAL A 112 8.69 -8.55 -4.15
N SER A 113 9.59 -9.29 -4.80
CA SER A 113 9.45 -9.67 -6.21
C SER A 113 8.26 -10.60 -6.43
N LEU A 114 8.03 -11.55 -5.52
CA LEU A 114 6.85 -12.43 -5.56
C LEU A 114 5.56 -11.65 -5.41
N LEU A 115 5.50 -10.69 -4.47
CA LEU A 115 4.34 -9.83 -4.29
C LEU A 115 4.06 -8.99 -5.55
N LYS A 116 5.09 -8.40 -6.16
CA LYS A 116 4.96 -7.66 -7.42
C LYS A 116 4.38 -8.52 -8.55
N ALA A 117 4.86 -9.75 -8.69
CA ALA A 117 4.45 -10.65 -9.76
C ALA A 117 3.06 -11.27 -9.53
N LYS A 118 2.77 -11.68 -8.29
CA LYS A 118 1.54 -12.44 -7.95
C LYS A 118 0.42 -11.58 -7.38
N LYS A 119 0.70 -10.33 -7.00
CA LYS A 119 -0.23 -9.39 -6.34
C LYS A 119 -0.67 -9.82 -4.94
N ASN A 120 -0.71 -11.12 -4.64
CA ASN A 120 -1.18 -11.68 -3.39
C ASN A 120 -0.18 -12.69 -2.82
N ILE A 121 0.25 -12.52 -1.57
CA ILE A 121 1.08 -13.49 -0.85
C ILE A 121 0.50 -13.78 0.53
N ILE A 122 0.80 -14.96 1.06
CA ILE A 122 0.57 -15.30 2.46
C ILE A 122 1.91 -15.62 3.12
N LEU A 123 2.23 -14.88 4.18
CA LEU A 123 3.35 -15.16 5.05
C LEU A 123 2.89 -16.17 6.11
N GLU A 124 3.36 -17.41 6.02
CA GLU A 124 2.99 -18.48 6.93
C GLU A 124 4.13 -18.82 7.88
N GLY A 125 3.83 -19.07 9.15
CA GLY A 125 4.85 -19.44 10.14
C GLY A 125 4.32 -19.47 11.56
N ALA A 126 5.19 -19.88 12.49
CA ALA A 126 4.85 -19.96 13.91
C ALA A 126 4.43 -18.58 14.48
N PRO A 127 3.65 -18.55 15.58
CA PRO A 127 3.41 -17.30 16.31
C PRO A 127 4.72 -16.65 16.76
N GLY A 128 4.78 -15.32 16.74
CA GLY A 128 5.94 -14.57 17.24
C GLY A 128 7.12 -14.45 16.26
N VAL A 129 7.11 -15.05 15.08
CA VAL A 129 8.21 -14.91 14.09
C VAL A 129 8.25 -13.55 13.38
N GLY A 130 7.37 -12.61 13.74
CA GLY A 130 7.38 -11.26 13.17
C GLY A 130 6.72 -11.12 11.80
N LYS A 131 5.76 -11.98 11.42
CA LYS A 131 5.08 -11.94 10.12
C LYS A 131 4.45 -10.58 9.80
N THR A 132 3.69 -10.02 10.74
CA THR A 132 2.99 -8.74 10.58
C THR A 132 3.98 -7.58 10.45
N PHE A 133 5.08 -7.63 11.20
CA PHE A 133 6.18 -6.68 11.08
C PHE A 133 6.85 -6.77 9.70
N LEU A 134 7.17 -7.98 9.26
CA LEU A 134 7.74 -8.25 7.94
C LEU A 134 6.81 -7.79 6.81
N ALA A 135 5.50 -8.04 6.94
CA ALA A 135 4.49 -7.59 5.96
C ALA A 135 4.52 -6.08 5.77
N ARG A 136 4.62 -5.30 6.86
CA ARG A 136 4.71 -3.84 6.80
C ARG A 136 6.02 -3.37 6.13
N LYS A 137 7.16 -4.01 6.41
CA LYS A 137 8.44 -3.69 5.77
C LYS A 137 8.44 -4.03 4.26
N ILE A 138 7.81 -5.15 3.88
CA ILE A 138 7.58 -5.50 2.47
C ILE A 138 6.71 -4.43 1.78
N ALA A 139 5.66 -3.94 2.46
CA ALA A 139 4.81 -2.89 1.94
C ALA A 139 5.59 -1.58 1.70
N TYR A 140 6.41 -1.12 2.66
CA TYR A 140 7.26 0.06 2.47
C TYR A 140 8.22 -0.10 1.29
N GLN A 141 8.86 -1.28 1.14
CA GLN A 141 9.76 -1.54 0.01
C GLN A 141 9.01 -1.55 -1.33
N LEU A 142 7.76 -2.02 -1.36
CA LEU A 142 6.94 -2.01 -2.56
C LEU A 142 6.52 -0.59 -2.96
N ILE A 143 6.10 0.21 -1.97
CA ILE A 143 5.70 1.61 -2.14
C ILE A 143 6.92 2.49 -2.45
N GLY A 144 8.10 2.13 -1.93
CA GLY A 144 9.36 2.88 -2.08
C GLY A 144 9.61 3.90 -0.98
N PHE A 145 8.64 4.12 -0.08
CA PHE A 145 8.70 5.11 1.01
C PHE A 145 8.06 4.57 2.28
N VAL A 146 8.45 5.11 3.43
CA VAL A 146 7.73 4.90 4.69
C VAL A 146 6.45 5.73 4.65
N LYS A 147 5.35 5.12 4.20
CA LYS A 147 4.07 5.79 3.96
C LYS A 147 2.90 4.91 4.41
N ASP A 148 2.43 5.15 5.64
CA ASP A 148 1.33 4.38 6.23
C ASP A 148 -0.02 4.64 5.55
N GLU A 149 -0.22 5.81 4.95
CA GLU A 149 -1.49 6.16 4.28
C GLU A 149 -1.87 5.23 3.11
N ASN A 150 -0.88 4.55 2.51
CA ASN A 150 -1.09 3.59 1.43
C ASN A 150 -1.11 2.14 1.93
N ILE A 151 -1.10 1.95 3.25
CA ILE A 151 -1.17 0.64 3.88
C ILE A 151 -2.42 0.60 4.74
N GLU A 152 -3.24 -0.42 4.55
CA GLU A 152 -4.36 -0.72 5.44
C GLU A 152 -4.13 -2.08 6.06
N MET A 153 -4.50 -2.25 7.32
CA MET A 153 -4.33 -3.51 8.02
C MET A 153 -5.57 -3.87 8.82
N VAL A 154 -6.05 -5.07 8.61
CA VAL A 154 -7.15 -5.67 9.38
C VAL A 154 -6.70 -6.98 10.00
N GLN A 155 -7.31 -7.34 11.11
CA GLN A 155 -7.15 -8.66 11.71
C GLN A 155 -8.44 -9.45 11.56
N PHE A 156 -8.38 -10.64 10.95
CA PHE A 156 -9.52 -11.50 10.84
C PHE A 156 -9.80 -12.23 12.17
N HIS A 157 -11.08 -12.46 12.44
CA HIS A 157 -11.60 -13.24 13.54
C HIS A 157 -12.83 -14.02 13.08
N GLN A 158 -13.33 -14.93 13.88
CA GLN A 158 -14.42 -15.84 13.48
C GLN A 158 -15.72 -15.12 13.08
N SER A 159 -16.01 -13.97 13.69
CA SER A 159 -17.20 -13.15 13.40
C SER A 159 -16.98 -12.11 12.31
N TYR A 160 -15.80 -12.06 11.65
CA TYR A 160 -15.53 -11.11 10.57
C TYR A 160 -16.34 -11.51 9.33
N SER A 161 -17.03 -10.56 8.73
CA SER A 161 -18.04 -10.83 7.69
C SER A 161 -17.73 -10.11 6.37
N TYR A 162 -18.47 -10.47 5.32
CA TYR A 162 -18.46 -9.78 4.04
C TYR A 162 -18.89 -8.31 4.19
N GLU A 163 -19.86 -8.05 5.07
CA GLU A 163 -20.39 -6.71 5.32
C GLU A 163 -19.36 -5.79 5.97
N ASP A 164 -18.44 -6.33 6.76
CA ASP A 164 -17.34 -5.56 7.36
C ASP A 164 -16.23 -5.29 6.34
N PHE A 165 -16.03 -6.23 5.41
CA PHE A 165 -14.91 -6.18 4.47
C PHE A 165 -15.25 -5.47 3.17
N VAL A 166 -16.40 -5.77 2.59
CA VAL A 166 -16.79 -5.31 1.25
C VAL A 166 -17.90 -4.27 1.31
N GLN A 167 -19.10 -4.68 1.67
CA GLN A 167 -20.27 -3.81 1.70
C GLN A 167 -21.41 -4.51 2.44
N GLY A 168 -22.19 -3.77 3.21
CA GLY A 168 -23.33 -4.32 3.94
C GLY A 168 -24.39 -3.30 4.29
N ILE A 169 -25.54 -3.80 4.75
CA ILE A 169 -26.63 -2.99 5.26
C ILE A 169 -26.49 -2.90 6.78
N ARG A 170 -26.46 -1.69 7.32
CA ARG A 170 -26.30 -1.42 8.75
C ARG A 170 -27.42 -0.51 9.26
N PRO A 171 -27.79 -0.58 10.55
CA PRO A 171 -28.72 0.37 11.15
C PRO A 171 -28.18 1.80 11.01
N SER A 172 -29.05 2.74 10.64
CA SER A 172 -28.74 4.16 10.59
C SER A 172 -29.06 4.84 11.93
N GLU A 173 -28.28 5.87 12.29
CA GLU A 173 -28.53 6.69 13.48
C GLU A 173 -29.84 7.48 13.39
N GLU A 174 -30.30 7.79 12.18
CA GLU A 174 -31.58 8.49 11.90
C GLU A 174 -32.77 7.55 11.86
N GLY A 175 -32.59 6.25 12.12
CA GLY A 175 -33.59 5.21 12.00
C GLY A 175 -33.60 4.53 10.63
N GLY A 176 -33.99 3.24 10.58
CA GLY A 176 -33.97 2.43 9.37
C GLY A 176 -32.61 1.78 9.10
N PHE A 177 -32.33 1.51 7.84
CA PHE A 177 -31.12 0.81 7.39
C PHE A 177 -30.45 1.59 6.27
N GLU A 178 -29.13 1.66 6.32
CA GLU A 178 -28.31 2.26 5.27
C GLU A 178 -27.24 1.28 4.78
N ARG A 179 -26.86 1.44 3.53
CA ARG A 179 -25.75 0.71 2.96
C ARG A 179 -24.44 1.40 3.32
N ARG A 180 -23.52 0.66 3.94
CA ARG A 180 -22.16 1.12 4.27
C ARG A 180 -21.12 0.30 3.51
N ASN A 181 -20.11 0.97 3.03
CA ASN A 181 -18.95 0.31 2.43
C ASN A 181 -18.08 -0.30 3.53
N GLY A 182 -17.51 -1.48 3.23
CA GLY A 182 -16.51 -2.11 4.06
C GLY A 182 -15.11 -1.56 3.79
N ILE A 183 -14.18 -1.89 4.68
CA ILE A 183 -12.82 -1.33 4.68
C ILE A 183 -12.06 -1.61 3.37
N PHE A 184 -12.23 -2.78 2.77
CA PHE A 184 -11.55 -3.12 1.52
C PHE A 184 -12.14 -2.40 0.31
N PHE A 185 -13.45 -2.16 0.29
CA PHE A 185 -14.10 -1.36 -0.73
C PHE A 185 -13.55 0.07 -0.74
N ASP A 186 -13.49 0.72 0.43
CA ASP A 186 -12.99 2.09 0.56
C ASP A 186 -11.51 2.18 0.21
N PHE A 187 -10.72 1.17 0.61
CA PHE A 187 -9.31 1.08 0.24
C PHE A 187 -9.11 0.96 -1.28
N CYS A 188 -9.89 0.11 -1.95
CA CYS A 188 -9.85 0.00 -3.41
C CYS A 188 -10.30 1.31 -4.10
N SER A 189 -11.28 2.00 -3.52
CA SER A 189 -11.75 3.30 -4.03
C SER A 189 -10.67 4.37 -3.92
N LYS A 190 -9.92 4.40 -2.80
CA LYS A 190 -8.75 5.26 -2.62
C LYS A 190 -7.65 4.93 -3.64
N ALA A 191 -7.34 3.65 -3.83
CA ALA A 191 -6.34 3.20 -4.79
C ALA A 191 -6.70 3.56 -6.24
N ARG A 192 -7.97 3.48 -6.63
CA ARG A 192 -8.47 3.91 -7.95
C ARG A 192 -8.26 5.39 -8.24
N ARG A 193 -8.37 6.25 -7.21
CA ARG A 193 -8.13 7.70 -7.33
C ARG A 193 -6.65 8.04 -7.51
N SER A 194 -5.74 7.12 -7.17
CA SER A 194 -4.29 7.31 -7.22
C SER A 194 -3.59 6.16 -7.95
N PRO A 195 -3.83 5.98 -9.27
CA PRO A 195 -3.36 4.81 -10.03
C PRO A 195 -1.83 4.71 -10.11
N ASP A 196 -1.14 5.82 -9.96
CA ASP A 196 0.33 5.89 -10.01
C ASP A 196 1.01 5.52 -8.68
N GLN A 197 0.23 5.34 -7.60
CA GLN A 197 0.73 4.94 -6.29
C GLN A 197 0.43 3.47 -6.04
N GLN A 198 1.31 2.80 -5.29
CA GLN A 198 1.09 1.43 -4.86
C GLN A 198 0.37 1.42 -3.50
N PHE A 199 -0.56 0.50 -3.33
CA PHE A 199 -1.36 0.31 -2.12
C PHE A 199 -1.23 -1.12 -1.64
N VAL A 200 -1.04 -1.32 -0.34
CA VAL A 200 -0.88 -2.65 0.26
C VAL A 200 -1.92 -2.88 1.35
N PHE A 201 -2.73 -3.90 1.19
CA PHE A 201 -3.69 -4.34 2.18
C PHE A 201 -3.16 -5.56 2.93
N ILE A 202 -3.02 -5.46 4.24
CA ILE A 202 -2.49 -6.51 5.10
C ILE A 202 -3.65 -7.13 5.87
N ILE A 203 -3.76 -8.45 5.81
CA ILE A 203 -4.75 -9.24 6.55
C ILE A 203 -4.01 -10.08 7.58
N ASP A 204 -4.06 -9.67 8.83
CA ASP A 204 -3.46 -10.46 9.91
C ASP A 204 -4.43 -11.57 10.34
N GLU A 205 -3.88 -12.70 10.79
CA GLU A 205 -4.63 -13.89 11.18
C GLU A 205 -5.64 -14.34 10.08
N ILE A 206 -5.20 -14.32 8.82
CA ILE A 206 -6.06 -14.54 7.66
C ILE A 206 -6.86 -15.87 7.75
N ASN A 207 -6.32 -16.90 8.42
CA ASN A 207 -6.95 -18.21 8.60
C ASN A 207 -7.98 -18.26 9.74
N ARG A 208 -8.16 -17.21 10.55
CA ARG A 208 -9.16 -17.17 11.62
C ARG A 208 -10.55 -16.81 11.12
N GLY A 209 -10.68 -16.22 9.96
CA GLY A 209 -11.95 -15.93 9.31
C GLY A 209 -12.29 -16.94 8.22
N ASN A 210 -13.56 -17.05 7.88
CA ASN A 210 -13.98 -17.79 6.68
C ASN A 210 -13.73 -16.93 5.45
N ILE A 211 -12.55 -17.06 4.84
CA ILE A 211 -12.06 -16.18 3.77
C ILE A 211 -12.98 -16.23 2.55
N SER A 212 -13.50 -17.40 2.19
CA SER A 212 -14.41 -17.56 1.06
C SER A 212 -15.73 -16.81 1.29
N LYS A 213 -16.24 -16.77 2.53
CA LYS A 213 -17.39 -15.95 2.91
C LYS A 213 -17.08 -14.47 2.92
N ILE A 214 -15.94 -14.08 3.51
CA ILE A 214 -15.53 -12.67 3.67
C ILE A 214 -15.25 -12.01 2.31
N LEU A 215 -14.58 -12.71 1.41
CA LEU A 215 -14.25 -12.20 0.08
C LEU A 215 -15.41 -12.35 -0.91
N GLY A 216 -16.26 -13.38 -0.75
CA GLY A 216 -17.37 -13.63 -1.65
C GLY A 216 -16.94 -13.62 -3.12
N GLU A 217 -17.65 -12.84 -3.94
CA GLU A 217 -17.39 -12.64 -5.37
C GLU A 217 -16.04 -11.96 -5.67
N LEU A 218 -15.44 -11.26 -4.68
CA LEU A 218 -14.10 -10.66 -4.83
C LEU A 218 -12.99 -11.70 -4.99
N MET A 219 -13.26 -12.96 -4.63
CA MET A 219 -12.32 -14.07 -4.84
C MET A 219 -11.83 -14.14 -6.29
N MET A 220 -12.68 -13.82 -7.26
CA MET A 220 -12.29 -13.74 -8.67
C MET A 220 -11.45 -12.47 -8.95
N LEU A 221 -11.85 -11.33 -8.40
CA LEU A 221 -11.26 -10.03 -8.70
C LEU A 221 -9.86 -9.82 -8.10
N ILE A 222 -9.50 -10.57 -7.06
CA ILE A 222 -8.16 -10.50 -6.49
C ILE A 222 -7.11 -11.23 -7.33
N GLU A 223 -7.49 -12.05 -8.30
CA GLU A 223 -6.55 -12.69 -9.22
C GLU A 223 -5.79 -11.62 -10.03
N ALA A 224 -4.49 -11.81 -10.23
CA ALA A 224 -3.62 -10.77 -10.80
C ALA A 224 -4.03 -10.33 -12.22
N ASP A 225 -4.56 -11.25 -13.01
CA ASP A 225 -5.05 -11.02 -14.38
C ASP A 225 -6.48 -10.42 -14.45
N LYS A 226 -7.24 -10.46 -13.35
CA LYS A 226 -8.62 -9.99 -13.25
C LYS A 226 -8.75 -8.57 -12.68
N ARG A 227 -7.66 -7.91 -12.36
CA ARG A 227 -7.62 -6.57 -11.74
C ARG A 227 -7.77 -5.43 -12.74
N LYS A 228 -8.77 -5.52 -13.64
CA LYS A 228 -9.05 -4.52 -14.67
C LYS A 228 -10.54 -4.18 -14.69
N LYS A 229 -10.86 -2.96 -15.11
CA LYS A 229 -12.25 -2.48 -15.21
C LYS A 229 -13.14 -3.41 -16.06
N GLN A 230 -12.57 -4.13 -17.03
CA GLN A 230 -13.32 -5.09 -17.86
C GLN A 230 -13.89 -6.29 -17.08
N TYR A 231 -13.31 -6.62 -15.91
CA TYR A 231 -13.79 -7.69 -15.03
C TYR A 231 -14.67 -7.17 -13.90
N ALA A 232 -15.04 -5.88 -13.94
CA ALA A 232 -15.88 -5.28 -12.90
C ALA A 232 -17.23 -6.00 -12.80
N ILE A 233 -17.66 -6.25 -11.57
CA ILE A 233 -18.90 -6.96 -11.24
C ILE A 233 -19.83 -6.07 -10.41
N LYS A 234 -21.11 -6.42 -10.39
CA LYS A 234 -22.05 -5.92 -9.37
C LYS A 234 -21.78 -6.63 -8.04
N LEU A 235 -21.74 -5.89 -6.95
CA LEU A 235 -21.64 -6.46 -5.62
C LEU A 235 -23.04 -6.87 -5.12
N THR A 236 -23.08 -7.78 -4.14
CA THR A 236 -24.33 -8.32 -3.58
C THR A 236 -25.29 -7.24 -3.07
N TYR A 237 -24.78 -6.16 -2.47
CA TYR A 237 -25.58 -5.05 -1.94
C TYR A 237 -25.63 -3.82 -2.86
N SER A 238 -25.20 -3.93 -4.13
CA SER A 238 -25.24 -2.82 -5.09
C SER A 238 -26.65 -2.56 -5.60
N ASN A 239 -27.02 -1.28 -5.77
CA ASN A 239 -28.21 -0.85 -6.50
C ASN A 239 -28.01 -0.96 -8.03
N GLU A 240 -29.08 -0.76 -8.81
CA GLU A 240 -29.01 -0.85 -10.27
C GLU A 240 -28.08 0.19 -10.88
N ASP A 241 -28.09 1.40 -10.34
CA ASP A 241 -27.33 2.55 -10.82
C ASP A 241 -25.86 2.60 -10.31
N ASP A 242 -25.47 1.66 -9.44
CA ASP A 242 -24.11 1.67 -8.90
C ASP A 242 -23.07 1.26 -9.94
N GLU A 243 -21.92 1.92 -9.89
CA GLU A 243 -20.75 1.48 -10.66
C GLU A 243 -20.34 0.07 -10.26
N ARG A 244 -20.02 -0.75 -11.28
CA ARG A 244 -19.46 -2.07 -11.05
C ARG A 244 -18.13 -1.99 -10.32
N PHE A 245 -17.93 -2.84 -9.35
CA PHE A 245 -16.72 -2.90 -8.55
C PHE A 245 -15.63 -3.74 -9.23
N PHE A 246 -14.39 -3.28 -9.13
CA PHE A 246 -13.20 -4.04 -9.50
C PHE A 246 -12.05 -3.72 -8.54
N VAL A 247 -11.15 -4.67 -8.35
CA VAL A 247 -9.89 -4.45 -7.61
C VAL A 247 -8.85 -3.85 -8.55
N PRO A 248 -8.28 -2.68 -8.26
CA PRO A 248 -7.33 -2.03 -9.16
C PRO A 248 -5.95 -2.71 -9.17
N GLU A 249 -5.20 -2.56 -10.26
CA GLU A 249 -3.90 -3.21 -10.47
C GLU A 249 -2.81 -2.75 -9.49
N ASN A 250 -2.95 -1.56 -8.91
CA ASN A 250 -2.02 -0.98 -7.95
C ASN A 250 -2.27 -1.39 -6.49
N VAL A 251 -3.24 -2.28 -6.24
CA VAL A 251 -3.50 -2.87 -4.91
C VAL A 251 -2.78 -4.20 -4.78
N TYR A 252 -2.17 -4.47 -3.64
CA TYR A 252 -1.47 -5.70 -3.29
C TYR A 252 -2.01 -6.23 -1.97
N LEU A 253 -2.07 -7.56 -1.80
CA LEU A 253 -2.59 -8.22 -0.62
C LEU A 253 -1.49 -9.04 0.06
N ILE A 254 -1.33 -8.85 1.37
CA ILE A 254 -0.43 -9.67 2.19
C ILE A 254 -1.25 -10.28 3.32
N GLY A 255 -1.42 -11.60 3.31
CA GLY A 255 -1.98 -12.34 4.43
C GLY A 255 -0.88 -12.77 5.40
N CYS A 256 -1.15 -12.73 6.71
CA CYS A 256 -0.32 -13.35 7.74
C CYS A 256 -1.08 -14.51 8.35
N MET A 257 -0.47 -15.71 8.36
CA MET A 257 -1.08 -16.93 8.83
C MET A 257 -0.24 -17.62 9.91
N ASN A 258 -0.87 -17.97 11.03
CA ASN A 258 -0.25 -18.79 12.06
C ASN A 258 -0.43 -20.28 11.74
N THR A 259 0.70 -21.01 11.66
CA THR A 259 0.70 -22.45 11.36
C THR A 259 0.49 -23.34 12.59
N ALA A 260 0.58 -22.79 13.80
CA ALA A 260 0.41 -23.56 15.03
C ALA A 260 -1.07 -23.84 15.38
N ASP A 261 -1.99 -23.03 14.87
CA ASP A 261 -3.43 -23.15 15.14
C ASP A 261 -4.07 -24.24 14.27
N ARG A 262 -3.89 -25.51 14.66
CA ARG A 262 -4.42 -26.68 13.94
C ARG A 262 -5.95 -26.76 13.90
N SER A 263 -6.64 -26.03 14.76
CA SER A 263 -8.12 -26.00 14.87
C SER A 263 -8.77 -25.04 13.87
N LEU A 264 -7.98 -24.24 13.15
CA LEU A 264 -8.47 -23.25 12.20
C LEU A 264 -8.62 -23.88 10.81
N ALA A 265 -9.60 -23.39 10.07
CA ALA A 265 -10.03 -23.93 8.81
C ALA A 265 -8.88 -24.31 7.89
N ILE A 266 -8.93 -25.50 7.34
CA ILE A 266 -8.06 -25.93 6.22
C ILE A 266 -8.17 -24.85 5.17
N VAL A 267 -7.03 -24.22 4.86
CA VAL A 267 -6.97 -23.18 3.83
C VAL A 267 -7.55 -23.75 2.54
N ASP A 268 -8.68 -23.21 2.14
CA ASP A 268 -9.43 -23.64 0.97
C ASP A 268 -8.53 -23.67 -0.27
N TYR A 269 -8.69 -24.70 -1.09
CA TYR A 269 -7.96 -24.85 -2.36
C TYR A 269 -8.10 -23.62 -3.27
N ALA A 270 -9.24 -22.93 -3.18
CA ALA A 270 -9.50 -21.69 -3.89
C ALA A 270 -8.50 -20.57 -3.54
N LEU A 271 -8.04 -20.50 -2.28
CA LEU A 271 -7.02 -19.54 -1.85
C LEU A 271 -5.62 -19.89 -2.34
N ARG A 272 -5.28 -21.19 -2.38
CA ARG A 272 -3.96 -21.64 -2.86
C ARG A 272 -3.70 -21.23 -4.31
N ARG A 273 -4.74 -21.09 -5.11
CA ARG A 273 -4.62 -20.59 -6.50
C ARG A 273 -4.36 -19.09 -6.57
N ARG A 274 -4.90 -18.32 -5.61
CA ARG A 274 -4.92 -16.85 -5.62
C ARG A 274 -3.78 -16.22 -4.84
N PHE A 275 -3.27 -16.92 -3.86
CA PHE A 275 -2.19 -16.46 -3.00
C PHE A 275 -0.95 -17.33 -3.16
N ARG A 276 0.23 -16.69 -3.17
CA ARG A 276 1.50 -17.41 -3.05
C ARG A 276 1.86 -17.56 -1.59
N PHE A 277 1.95 -18.78 -1.11
CA PHE A 277 2.36 -19.10 0.26
C PHE A 277 3.88 -18.97 0.38
N CYS A 278 4.32 -18.28 1.40
CA CYS A 278 5.71 -17.96 1.69
C CYS A 278 6.00 -18.37 3.14
N PRO A 279 6.69 -19.50 3.37
CA PRO A 279 7.03 -19.93 4.72
C PRO A 279 8.10 -19.01 5.32
N ILE A 280 7.81 -18.52 6.54
CA ILE A 280 8.70 -17.69 7.34
C ILE A 280 9.16 -18.50 8.54
N LYS A 281 10.45 -18.73 8.61
CA LYS A 281 11.08 -19.45 9.74
C LYS A 281 11.63 -18.46 10.76
N PRO A 282 11.74 -18.86 12.04
CA PRO A 282 12.48 -18.08 13.01
C PRO A 282 13.94 -17.92 12.57
N GLU A 283 14.44 -16.70 12.62
CA GLU A 283 15.82 -16.39 12.26
C GLU A 283 16.60 -16.03 13.53
N PHE A 284 17.56 -16.87 13.89
CA PHE A 284 18.47 -16.70 15.05
C PHE A 284 19.88 -16.32 14.59
N ASN A 285 19.97 -15.41 13.63
CA ASN A 285 21.24 -14.96 13.07
C ASN A 285 21.96 -13.94 13.97
N GLU A 286 23.19 -13.56 13.59
CA GLU A 286 24.00 -12.60 14.33
C GLU A 286 23.28 -11.26 14.56
N ALA A 287 22.45 -10.80 13.62
CA ALA A 287 21.70 -9.57 13.76
C ALA A 287 20.66 -9.66 14.90
N PHE A 288 20.02 -10.83 15.06
CA PHE A 288 19.11 -11.12 16.17
C PHE A 288 19.89 -11.12 17.51
N ILE A 289 21.03 -11.81 17.56
CA ILE A 289 21.87 -11.90 18.77
C ILE A 289 22.36 -10.51 19.17
N ASN A 290 22.87 -9.72 18.23
CA ASN A 290 23.33 -8.35 18.46
C ASN A 290 22.22 -7.40 18.92
N PHE A 291 21.01 -7.56 18.41
CA PHE A 291 19.85 -6.77 18.85
C PHE A 291 19.51 -7.05 20.32
N PHE A 292 19.52 -8.31 20.75
CA PHE A 292 19.28 -8.68 22.14
C PHE A 292 20.44 -8.29 23.06
N GLY A 293 21.68 -8.40 22.61
CA GLY A 293 22.86 -7.94 23.34
C GLY A 293 22.79 -6.44 23.66
N ARG A 294 22.48 -5.61 22.66
CA ARG A 294 22.32 -4.14 22.86
C ARG A 294 21.18 -3.79 23.81
N LYS A 295 20.05 -4.48 23.74
CA LYS A 295 18.94 -4.24 24.68
C LYS A 295 19.27 -4.64 26.11
N ARG A 296 20.10 -5.66 26.32
CA ARG A 296 20.54 -6.07 27.64
C ARG A 296 21.43 -4.99 28.30
N HIS A 297 22.39 -4.45 27.54
CA HIS A 297 23.23 -3.34 28.02
C HIS A 297 22.44 -2.07 28.36
N GLN A 298 21.47 -1.69 27.47
CA GLN A 298 20.61 -0.54 27.78
C GLN A 298 19.73 -0.73 29.01
N SER A 299 19.27 -1.95 29.31
CA SER A 299 18.50 -2.21 30.53
C SER A 299 19.37 -2.23 31.78
N GLU A 300 20.63 -2.60 31.67
CA GLU A 300 21.61 -2.55 32.79
C GLU A 300 22.05 -1.11 33.10
N GLU A 301 22.25 -0.27 32.06
CA GLU A 301 22.55 1.16 32.24
C GLU A 301 21.36 1.97 32.82
N CYS A 302 20.12 1.66 32.46
CA CYS A 302 18.94 2.27 33.09
C CYS A 302 18.66 1.75 34.50
N GLY A 303 19.15 0.59 34.88
CA GLY A 303 18.94 -0.04 36.21
C GLY A 303 19.82 0.49 37.31
N ALA A 304 20.90 1.19 36.98
CA ALA A 304 21.87 1.66 37.96
C ALA A 304 21.49 2.99 38.67
N GLY A 305 20.40 3.64 38.28
CA GLY A 305 20.11 5.01 38.72
C GLY A 305 18.71 5.33 39.29
N SER A 306 17.76 4.39 39.34
CA SER A 306 16.41 4.72 39.86
C SER A 306 15.69 3.55 40.51
N GLU A 307 14.80 3.85 41.49
CA GLU A 307 13.91 2.86 42.16
C GLU A 307 13.01 2.08 41.18
N GLN A 308 12.86 2.55 39.97
CA GLN A 308 12.17 1.84 38.84
C GLN A 308 12.96 0.62 38.33
N GLY A 309 14.25 0.52 38.59
CA GLY A 309 15.10 -0.64 38.25
C GLY A 309 14.71 -1.93 38.99
N LYS A 310 14.06 -1.84 40.15
CA LYS A 310 13.63 -3.02 40.93
C LYS A 310 12.41 -3.74 40.36
N ILE A 311 11.62 -3.09 39.48
CA ILE A 311 10.46 -3.67 38.84
C ILE A 311 10.86 -4.46 37.58
N CYS A 312 11.96 -4.10 36.92
CA CYS A 312 12.49 -4.82 35.76
C CYS A 312 13.08 -6.20 36.07
N GLN A 313 13.49 -6.47 37.31
CA GLN A 313 14.08 -7.76 37.70
C GLN A 313 13.06 -8.89 37.94
N ARG A 314 11.75 -8.61 37.94
CA ARG A 314 10.69 -9.62 38.04
C ARG A 314 10.00 -9.86 36.70
N GLY A 315 10.75 -10.27 35.68
CA GLY A 315 10.32 -11.17 34.61
C GLY A 315 9.08 -10.86 33.79
N ASN A 316 8.64 -9.60 33.63
CA ASN A 316 7.54 -9.28 32.66
C ASN A 316 7.92 -8.04 31.86
N PHE A 317 8.45 -8.26 30.65
CA PHE A 317 8.71 -7.19 29.70
C PHE A 317 7.44 -6.84 28.91
N TYR A 318 6.74 -5.81 29.34
CA TYR A 318 5.77 -5.09 28.50
C TYR A 318 6.40 -3.76 28.08
N HIS A 319 6.76 -3.63 26.84
CA HIS A 319 7.13 -2.33 26.27
C HIS A 319 5.94 -1.74 25.53
N ARG A 320 5.41 -0.65 26.08
CA ARG A 320 4.48 0.23 25.40
C ARG A 320 5.28 1.23 24.57
N SER A 321 5.48 0.97 23.27
CA SER A 321 5.93 2.03 22.38
C SER A 321 4.72 2.92 22.03
N ARG A 322 4.90 4.24 22.05
CA ARG A 322 3.90 5.26 21.73
C ARG A 322 3.46 5.27 20.23
N ALA A 323 3.83 4.28 19.47
CA ALA A 323 3.33 4.01 18.13
C ALA A 323 2.74 2.60 18.14
N GLY A 324 1.43 2.49 18.21
CA GLY A 324 0.53 1.35 18.32
C GLY A 324 0.88 -0.02 17.72
N ASN A 325 2.02 -0.61 18.01
CA ASN A 325 2.38 -1.94 17.58
C ASN A 325 2.87 -2.78 18.76
N ARG A 326 2.05 -3.75 19.18
CA ARG A 326 2.43 -4.80 20.14
C ARG A 326 3.14 -5.92 19.38
N ALA A 327 4.45 -6.07 19.56
CA ALA A 327 5.13 -7.34 19.33
C ALA A 327 5.24 -8.06 20.68
N GLN A 328 4.50 -9.15 20.89
CA GLN A 328 4.67 -10.05 22.03
C GLN A 328 5.69 -11.12 21.65
N LEU A 329 6.83 -11.11 22.31
CA LEU A 329 7.75 -12.23 22.35
C LEU A 329 7.55 -12.96 23.70
N PHE A 330 6.99 -14.17 23.66
CA PHE A 330 6.99 -15.09 24.79
C PHE A 330 8.28 -15.91 24.79
N LEU A 331 9.13 -15.71 25.76
CA LEU A 331 10.15 -16.67 26.15
C LEU A 331 9.73 -17.26 27.50
N SER A 332 9.06 -18.41 27.48
CA SER A 332 8.92 -19.24 28.66
C SER A 332 10.19 -20.08 28.82
N GLY A 333 11.13 -19.62 29.63
CA GLY A 333 12.19 -20.45 30.17
C GLY A 333 11.64 -21.22 31.38
N ARG A 334 11.38 -22.52 31.23
CA ARG A 334 11.47 -23.45 32.34
C ARG A 334 12.59 -24.41 31.99
N GLY A 335 13.64 -24.31 32.81
CA GLY A 335 14.64 -25.34 32.88
C GLY A 335 14.09 -26.60 33.57
N LEU A 336 14.48 -27.69 33.06
CA LEU A 336 14.97 -28.89 33.72
C LEU A 336 16.12 -29.39 32.89
#